data_52a550e1481e57777639a74b7f587200
#
_entry.id   52a550e1481e57777639a74b7f587200
#
_cell.length_a   1.000
_cell.length_b   1.000
_cell.length_c   1.000
_cell.angle_alpha   90.00
_cell.angle_beta   90.00
_cell.angle_gamma   90.00
#
_symmetry.space_group_name_H-M   'P 1'
#
loop_
_entity.id
_entity.type
_entity.pdbx_description
1 polymer ?
#
loop_
_entity_poly.entity_id
_entity_poly.type
_entity_poly.pdbx_seq_one_letter_code
_entity_poly.pdbx_strand_id
1 'polypeptide(L)'
;MKMKTSRIIATIAASFFIGGTLHAQAWKAKAISDMKKGDFAKVEQTISKLSQEEQNKHAWLIDSLQAMMSRIRDDFRLSREEGKKLLLEKVPGATDKQIEAWKQKKYLETRMIDGEERWFRKTISNFALLNKDVYPAEIVQGKKKEYAKVHPMCEHILTQKLEENNTCDWKKVNATFYIEVPADAVPAGETIKAWLPYPFDNGRQRNFQLLSSSSQATHSSGSLHHTVYMEQKAVKGQPTRFEMKFSYEVGAQVFHQADILNNLKPYDKQSDMYKKFTAQELPHMLVNKQMKTLAQKIVGAETNPVLQASLIYDWISANYPWAGAIDYSTIPCIPQYVLDINHGDCGQVTLLYISMLRSLGIPARWESGWVFDESGWTGYHDWSEIYFEGTGWVPTDVSAGRDTYQEPFQDFFKTSTDAYRLATNEGIGGEFSPKKQYIRRETVDFQAGEVEWKGGNLINWKSGLKIDQISTETEEMKALLASIKKTYAPDSRVAIYELEAQKADKQW
;
A
#
# COMPACT_ATOMS: atom_id res chain seq x y z
N MET A 1 -26.14 -13.78 11.87
CA MET A 1 -27.19 -12.96 11.23
C MET A 1 -26.63 -12.58 9.85
N LYS A 2 -27.07 -13.26 8.79
CA LYS A 2 -26.57 -13.03 7.42
C LYS A 2 -27.09 -11.69 6.91
N MET A 3 -26.26 -10.67 6.91
CA MET A 3 -26.58 -9.39 6.25
C MET A 3 -26.29 -9.46 4.75
N LYS A 4 -27.28 -9.06 3.95
CA LYS A 4 -27.22 -9.06 2.49
C LYS A 4 -26.18 -8.06 1.98
N THR A 5 -25.13 -8.57 1.40
CA THR A 5 -23.98 -7.88 0.78
C THR A 5 -24.31 -7.03 -0.47
N SER A 6 -25.57 -6.72 -0.74
CA SER A 6 -26.01 -6.24 -2.06
C SER A 6 -26.08 -4.72 -2.27
N ARG A 7 -25.67 -3.87 -1.32
CA ARG A 7 -25.85 -2.41 -1.46
C ARG A 7 -24.59 -1.55 -1.65
N ILE A 8 -23.40 -2.05 -1.40
CA ILE A 8 -22.17 -1.20 -1.43
C ILE A 8 -21.51 -1.13 -2.83
N ILE A 9 -21.77 -2.08 -3.69
CA ILE A 9 -21.17 -2.13 -5.04
C ILE A 9 -21.97 -1.29 -6.07
N ALA A 10 -23.14 -0.79 -5.71
CA ALA A 10 -23.96 0.07 -6.58
C ALA A 10 -23.32 1.45 -6.85
N THR A 11 -22.36 1.91 -6.02
CA THR A 11 -21.84 3.28 -6.12
C THR A 11 -20.71 3.44 -7.16
N ILE A 12 -19.96 2.39 -7.48
CA ILE A 12 -19.01 2.45 -8.63
C ILE A 12 -19.77 2.44 -9.96
N ALA A 13 -20.98 1.85 -9.99
CA ALA A 13 -21.84 1.86 -11.17
C ALA A 13 -22.71 3.14 -11.29
N ALA A 14 -22.95 3.85 -10.20
CA ALA A 14 -23.90 5.00 -10.20
C ALA A 14 -23.35 6.29 -10.82
N SER A 15 -22.02 6.43 -11.02
CA SER A 15 -21.43 7.60 -11.67
C SER A 15 -21.48 7.55 -13.21
N PHE A 16 -22.05 6.49 -13.80
CA PHE A 16 -21.99 6.20 -15.25
C PHE A 16 -23.34 6.12 -15.96
N PHE A 17 -24.43 6.62 -15.39
CA PHE A 17 -25.75 6.58 -16.06
C PHE A 17 -26.22 7.93 -16.54
N ILE A 18 -25.82 8.32 -17.78
CA ILE A 18 -26.60 9.23 -18.63
C ILE A 18 -26.56 8.68 -20.06
N GLY A 19 -27.69 8.18 -20.52
CA GLY A 19 -28.08 8.08 -21.92
C GLY A 19 -27.58 6.90 -22.73
N GLY A 20 -28.26 5.77 -22.68
CA GLY A 20 -28.12 4.65 -23.62
C GLY A 20 -29.32 3.73 -23.57
N THR A 21 -29.73 3.20 -24.71
CA THR A 21 -30.88 2.30 -24.88
C THR A 21 -30.82 1.09 -23.93
N LEU A 22 -31.96 0.54 -23.53
CA LEU A 22 -32.10 -0.60 -22.62
C LEU A 22 -31.15 -1.79 -22.94
N HIS A 23 -30.82 -2.03 -24.20
CA HIS A 23 -29.89 -3.09 -24.63
C HIS A 23 -28.42 -2.77 -24.29
N ALA A 24 -27.97 -1.54 -24.44
CA ALA A 24 -26.62 -1.11 -24.10
C ALA A 24 -26.34 -1.13 -22.59
N GLN A 25 -27.37 -1.07 -21.75
CA GLN A 25 -27.25 -1.23 -20.29
C GLN A 25 -27.20 -2.70 -19.85
N ALA A 26 -27.87 -3.60 -20.58
CA ALA A 26 -27.99 -5.00 -20.21
C ALA A 26 -26.66 -5.76 -20.25
N TRP A 27 -25.83 -5.56 -21.29
CA TRP A 27 -24.53 -6.24 -21.41
C TRP A 27 -23.53 -5.77 -20.34
N LYS A 28 -23.54 -4.49 -20.00
CA LYS A 28 -22.67 -3.92 -18.96
C LYS A 28 -22.98 -4.53 -17.60
N ALA A 29 -24.24 -4.52 -17.20
CA ALA A 29 -24.68 -5.12 -15.95
C ALA A 29 -24.35 -6.62 -15.89
N LYS A 30 -24.52 -7.33 -17.02
CA LYS A 30 -24.18 -8.74 -17.15
C LYS A 30 -22.67 -8.95 -17.00
N ALA A 31 -21.83 -8.23 -17.74
CA ALA A 31 -20.37 -8.35 -17.68
C ALA A 31 -19.82 -8.08 -16.28
N ILE A 32 -20.30 -7.00 -15.61
CA ILE A 32 -19.94 -6.69 -14.24
C ILE A 32 -20.39 -7.79 -13.27
N SER A 33 -21.59 -8.34 -13.46
CA SER A 33 -22.08 -9.45 -12.62
C SER A 33 -21.24 -10.72 -12.78
N ASP A 34 -20.92 -11.09 -14.03
CA ASP A 34 -20.10 -12.27 -14.33
C ASP A 34 -18.67 -12.10 -13.81
N MET A 35 -18.06 -10.91 -13.95
CA MET A 35 -16.75 -10.59 -13.37
C MET A 35 -16.74 -10.78 -11.85
N LYS A 36 -17.77 -10.30 -11.15
CA LYS A 36 -17.89 -10.45 -9.69
C LYS A 36 -17.97 -11.90 -9.24
N LYS A 37 -18.56 -12.78 -10.07
CA LYS A 37 -18.64 -14.23 -9.80
C LYS A 37 -17.35 -14.97 -10.13
N GLY A 38 -16.41 -14.33 -10.82
CA GLY A 38 -15.21 -14.95 -11.36
C GLY A 38 -15.44 -15.65 -12.72
N ASP A 39 -16.58 -15.44 -13.37
CA ASP A 39 -16.91 -16.00 -14.67
C ASP A 39 -16.27 -15.17 -15.80
N PHE A 40 -14.95 -15.11 -15.86
CA PHE A 40 -14.20 -14.21 -16.75
C PHE A 40 -14.38 -14.57 -18.23
N ALA A 41 -14.42 -15.87 -18.57
CA ALA A 41 -14.69 -16.33 -19.91
C ALA A 41 -16.07 -15.84 -20.42
N LYS A 42 -17.08 -15.72 -19.54
CA LYS A 42 -18.39 -15.16 -19.90
C LYS A 42 -18.32 -13.65 -20.14
N VAL A 43 -17.47 -12.93 -19.40
CA VAL A 43 -17.23 -11.49 -19.64
C VAL A 43 -16.60 -11.30 -21.02
N GLU A 44 -15.54 -12.03 -21.34
CA GLU A 44 -14.85 -11.99 -22.63
C GLU A 44 -15.81 -12.36 -23.78
N GLN A 45 -16.61 -13.39 -23.61
CA GLN A 45 -17.65 -13.77 -24.59
C GLN A 45 -18.72 -12.66 -24.75
N THR A 46 -19.07 -11.96 -23.69
CA THR A 46 -20.04 -10.86 -23.77
C THR A 46 -19.45 -9.69 -24.55
N ILE A 47 -18.19 -9.33 -24.29
CA ILE A 47 -17.46 -8.26 -25.01
C ILE A 47 -17.27 -8.62 -26.49
N SER A 48 -16.89 -9.86 -26.82
CA SER A 48 -16.62 -10.28 -28.20
C SER A 48 -17.86 -10.27 -29.10
N LYS A 49 -19.07 -10.30 -28.54
CA LYS A 49 -20.33 -10.20 -29.26
C LYS A 49 -20.79 -8.78 -29.58
N LEU A 50 -20.11 -7.77 -29.04
CA LEU A 50 -20.39 -6.35 -29.31
C LEU A 50 -19.90 -5.99 -30.71
N SER A 51 -20.65 -5.14 -31.41
CA SER A 51 -20.18 -4.54 -32.68
C SER A 51 -18.94 -3.68 -32.42
N GLN A 52 -18.13 -3.44 -33.48
CA GLN A 52 -16.96 -2.57 -33.35
C GLN A 52 -17.32 -1.16 -32.88
N GLU A 53 -18.49 -0.65 -33.30
CA GLU A 53 -19.01 0.65 -32.86
C GLU A 53 -19.30 0.65 -31.35
N GLU A 54 -19.97 -0.36 -30.83
CA GLU A 54 -20.25 -0.51 -29.40
C GLU A 54 -18.95 -0.69 -28.59
N GLN A 55 -17.97 -1.46 -29.10
CA GLN A 55 -16.66 -1.61 -28.45
C GLN A 55 -15.93 -0.27 -28.38
N ASN A 56 -15.86 0.49 -29.46
CA ASN A 56 -15.23 1.81 -29.48
C ASN A 56 -15.93 2.80 -28.53
N LYS A 57 -17.27 2.82 -28.54
CA LYS A 57 -18.08 3.67 -27.67
C LYS A 57 -17.87 3.38 -26.19
N HIS A 58 -17.52 2.15 -25.83
CA HIS A 58 -17.37 1.69 -24.46
C HIS A 58 -15.94 1.18 -24.15
N ALA A 59 -14.96 1.59 -24.96
CA ALA A 59 -13.56 1.14 -24.85
C ALA A 59 -13.02 1.25 -23.42
N TRP A 60 -13.26 2.37 -22.74
CA TRP A 60 -12.80 2.58 -21.37
C TRP A 60 -13.34 1.53 -20.39
N LEU A 61 -14.63 1.18 -20.47
CA LEU A 61 -15.21 0.14 -19.59
C LEU A 61 -14.67 -1.24 -19.93
N ILE A 62 -14.52 -1.55 -21.22
CA ILE A 62 -13.97 -2.81 -21.71
C ILE A 62 -12.54 -2.98 -21.22
N ASP A 63 -11.69 -1.97 -21.40
CA ASP A 63 -10.31 -1.97 -20.93
C ASP A 63 -10.25 -2.12 -19.40
N SER A 64 -11.18 -1.47 -18.68
CA SER A 64 -11.27 -1.58 -17.23
C SER A 64 -11.58 -3.01 -16.77
N LEU A 65 -12.55 -3.67 -17.41
CA LEU A 65 -12.91 -5.06 -17.11
C LEU A 65 -11.76 -6.02 -17.44
N GLN A 66 -11.12 -5.85 -18.60
CA GLN A 66 -10.00 -6.67 -19.03
C GLN A 66 -8.78 -6.51 -18.11
N ALA A 67 -8.44 -5.28 -17.75
CA ALA A 67 -7.35 -4.99 -16.83
C ALA A 67 -7.62 -5.57 -15.44
N MET A 68 -8.85 -5.47 -14.94
CA MET A 68 -9.25 -6.06 -13.66
C MET A 68 -9.13 -7.58 -13.67
N MET A 69 -9.68 -8.25 -14.71
CA MET A 69 -9.59 -9.71 -14.85
C MET A 69 -8.16 -10.20 -14.96
N SER A 70 -7.32 -9.47 -15.72
CA SER A 70 -5.88 -9.78 -15.85
C SER A 70 -5.15 -9.75 -14.51
N ARG A 71 -5.37 -8.70 -13.70
CA ARG A 71 -4.78 -8.56 -12.37
C ARG A 71 -5.23 -9.64 -11.40
N ILE A 72 -6.53 -9.96 -11.42
CA ILE A 72 -7.06 -11.05 -10.60
C ILE A 72 -6.45 -12.40 -11.00
N ARG A 73 -6.29 -12.66 -12.31
CA ARG A 73 -5.63 -13.90 -12.80
C ARG A 73 -4.16 -13.96 -12.40
N ASP A 74 -3.45 -12.81 -12.39
CA ASP A 74 -2.06 -12.77 -11.93
C ASP A 74 -1.94 -13.03 -10.43
N ASP A 75 -2.80 -12.43 -9.63
CA ASP A 75 -2.83 -12.68 -8.19
C ASP A 75 -3.21 -14.13 -7.87
N PHE A 76 -4.22 -14.69 -8.54
CA PHE A 76 -4.72 -16.04 -8.31
C PHE A 76 -4.27 -17.01 -9.40
N ARG A 77 -2.97 -17.00 -9.69
CA ARG A 77 -2.40 -17.78 -10.81
C ARG A 77 -2.15 -19.25 -10.50
N LEU A 78 -2.02 -19.61 -9.21
CA LEU A 78 -1.77 -21.01 -8.83
C LEU A 78 -3.05 -21.85 -8.97
N SER A 79 -2.96 -23.01 -9.62
CA SER A 79 -4.02 -24.01 -9.56
C SER A 79 -4.14 -24.58 -8.14
N ARG A 80 -5.24 -25.26 -7.86
CA ARG A 80 -5.42 -25.96 -6.58
C ARG A 80 -4.30 -26.98 -6.32
N GLU A 81 -3.91 -27.70 -7.35
CA GLU A 81 -2.86 -28.72 -7.29
C GLU A 81 -1.49 -28.11 -6.98
N GLU A 82 -1.14 -27.03 -7.68
CA GLU A 82 0.11 -26.30 -7.44
C GLU A 82 0.15 -25.70 -6.03
N GLY A 83 -0.91 -25.00 -5.62
CA GLY A 83 -1.02 -24.44 -4.29
C GLY A 83 -0.93 -25.50 -3.18
N LYS A 84 -1.63 -26.64 -3.36
CA LYS A 84 -1.57 -27.79 -2.44
C LYS A 84 -0.16 -28.38 -2.40
N LYS A 85 0.50 -28.55 -3.54
CA LYS A 85 1.88 -29.05 -3.61
C LYS A 85 2.83 -28.17 -2.79
N LEU A 86 2.80 -26.84 -3.04
CA LEU A 86 3.63 -25.88 -2.30
C LEU A 86 3.34 -25.88 -0.80
N LEU A 87 2.07 -26.02 -0.42
CA LEU A 87 1.68 -26.13 0.99
C LEU A 87 2.24 -27.40 1.65
N LEU A 88 2.17 -28.55 0.97
CA LEU A 88 2.67 -29.81 1.48
C LEU A 88 4.19 -29.85 1.59
N GLU A 89 4.92 -29.07 0.81
CA GLU A 89 6.36 -28.86 0.98
C GLU A 89 6.68 -28.13 2.29
N LYS A 90 5.79 -27.25 2.76
CA LYS A 90 5.94 -26.53 4.04
C LYS A 90 5.34 -27.28 5.23
N VAL A 91 4.24 -28.00 5.02
CA VAL A 91 3.54 -28.77 6.06
C VAL A 91 3.32 -30.20 5.57
N PRO A 92 4.35 -31.07 5.63
CA PRO A 92 4.23 -32.47 5.21
C PRO A 92 3.10 -33.18 5.96
N GLY A 93 2.25 -33.92 5.23
CA GLY A 93 1.16 -34.68 5.82
C GLY A 93 -0.11 -33.89 6.15
N ALA A 94 -0.20 -32.60 5.76
CA ALA A 94 -1.45 -31.85 5.90
C ALA A 94 -2.59 -32.54 5.12
N THR A 95 -3.70 -32.74 5.79
CA THR A 95 -4.90 -33.39 5.22
C THR A 95 -5.80 -32.37 4.51
N ASP A 96 -6.62 -32.82 3.55
CA ASP A 96 -7.61 -31.94 2.89
C ASP A 96 -8.56 -31.29 3.91
N LYS A 97 -8.92 -31.99 4.99
CA LYS A 97 -9.74 -31.42 6.07
C LYS A 97 -9.06 -30.23 6.76
N GLN A 98 -7.77 -30.32 7.00
CA GLN A 98 -6.97 -29.21 7.58
C GLN A 98 -6.88 -28.05 6.59
N ILE A 99 -6.62 -28.32 5.31
CA ILE A 99 -6.56 -27.31 4.26
C ILE A 99 -7.87 -26.53 4.18
N GLU A 100 -9.03 -27.21 4.14
CA GLU A 100 -10.33 -26.55 4.15
C GLU A 100 -10.58 -25.72 5.43
N ALA A 101 -10.16 -26.22 6.60
CA ALA A 101 -10.23 -25.45 7.84
C ALA A 101 -9.36 -24.19 7.80
N TRP A 102 -8.17 -24.25 7.21
CA TRP A 102 -7.29 -23.08 7.05
C TRP A 102 -7.83 -22.06 6.03
N LYS A 103 -8.50 -22.51 4.97
CA LYS A 103 -9.24 -21.60 4.06
C LYS A 103 -10.38 -20.89 4.79
N GLN A 104 -11.14 -21.60 5.63
CA GLN A 104 -12.22 -21.00 6.43
C GLN A 104 -11.66 -19.94 7.42
N LYS A 105 -10.49 -20.18 8.00
CA LYS A 105 -9.77 -19.24 8.86
C LYS A 105 -9.10 -18.09 8.09
N LYS A 106 -9.16 -18.08 6.76
CA LYS A 106 -8.50 -17.12 5.88
C LYS A 106 -6.95 -17.13 5.93
N TYR A 107 -6.36 -18.22 6.38
CA TYR A 107 -4.91 -18.43 6.30
C TYR A 107 -4.46 -18.80 4.89
N LEU A 108 -5.35 -19.38 4.09
CA LEU A 108 -5.15 -19.70 2.68
C LEU A 108 -6.17 -18.92 1.86
N GLU A 109 -5.71 -18.00 1.04
CA GLU A 109 -6.56 -17.17 0.21
C GLU A 109 -6.77 -17.82 -1.16
N THR A 110 -8.04 -18.04 -1.51
CA THR A 110 -8.45 -18.71 -2.75
C THR A 110 -9.60 -17.98 -3.41
N ARG A 111 -9.75 -18.15 -4.72
CA ARG A 111 -10.84 -17.56 -5.51
C ARG A 111 -11.30 -18.52 -6.60
N MET A 112 -12.61 -18.55 -6.87
CA MET A 112 -13.14 -19.25 -8.04
C MET A 112 -12.97 -18.37 -9.28
N ILE A 113 -12.33 -18.91 -10.33
CA ILE A 113 -12.16 -18.26 -11.63
C ILE A 113 -12.53 -19.27 -12.72
N ASP A 114 -13.52 -18.94 -13.53
CA ASP A 114 -14.04 -19.76 -14.62
C ASP A 114 -14.40 -21.20 -14.18
N GLY A 115 -14.91 -21.36 -12.95
CA GLY A 115 -15.31 -22.65 -12.36
C GLY A 115 -14.19 -23.42 -11.70
N GLU A 116 -12.95 -22.93 -11.71
CA GLU A 116 -11.79 -23.55 -11.08
C GLU A 116 -11.37 -22.79 -9.82
N GLU A 117 -10.98 -23.52 -8.78
CA GLU A 117 -10.36 -22.92 -7.60
C GLU A 117 -8.92 -22.52 -7.92
N ARG A 118 -8.62 -21.24 -7.74
CA ARG A 118 -7.30 -20.66 -7.90
C ARG A 118 -6.79 -20.14 -6.56
N TRP A 119 -5.50 -20.28 -6.31
CA TRP A 119 -4.85 -19.87 -5.09
C TRP A 119 -4.04 -18.59 -5.31
N PHE A 120 -4.06 -17.71 -4.29
CA PHE A 120 -3.26 -16.48 -4.30
C PHE A 120 -1.77 -16.80 -4.36
N ARG A 121 -1.03 -16.13 -5.21
CA ARG A 121 0.41 -16.37 -5.45
C ARG A 121 1.28 -16.28 -4.19
N LYS A 122 0.88 -15.46 -3.18
CA LYS A 122 1.58 -15.33 -1.90
C LYS A 122 0.92 -16.17 -0.79
N THR A 123 -0.03 -17.06 -1.10
CA THR A 123 -0.82 -17.75 -0.07
C THR A 123 0.04 -18.58 0.88
N ILE A 124 1.15 -19.17 0.41
CA ILE A 124 2.01 -20.01 1.25
C ILE A 124 2.87 -19.15 2.19
N SER A 125 3.43 -18.03 1.72
CA SER A 125 4.15 -17.08 2.59
C SER A 125 3.20 -16.45 3.62
N ASN A 126 2.00 -16.05 3.20
CA ASN A 126 0.98 -15.55 4.11
C ASN A 126 0.56 -16.60 5.15
N PHE A 127 0.38 -17.85 4.72
CA PHE A 127 0.05 -18.96 5.62
C PHE A 127 1.09 -19.12 6.77
N ALA A 128 2.39 -19.02 6.44
CA ALA A 128 3.45 -19.08 7.41
C ALA A 128 3.43 -17.92 8.42
N LEU A 129 2.99 -16.73 7.99
CA LEU A 129 2.85 -15.56 8.86
C LEU A 129 1.58 -15.60 9.74
N LEU A 130 0.50 -16.20 9.22
CA LEU A 130 -0.81 -16.18 9.86
C LEU A 130 -1.08 -17.36 10.78
N ASN A 131 -0.51 -18.53 10.47
CA ASN A 131 -0.81 -19.77 11.19
C ASN A 131 0.13 -19.99 12.36
N LYS A 132 -0.16 -19.33 13.47
CA LYS A 132 0.60 -19.42 14.74
C LYS A 132 0.62 -20.84 15.32
N ASP A 133 -0.33 -21.69 14.98
CA ASP A 133 -0.40 -23.07 15.48
C ASP A 133 0.65 -23.96 14.79
N VAL A 134 1.03 -23.64 13.54
CA VAL A 134 2.00 -24.38 12.74
C VAL A 134 3.40 -23.77 12.79
N TYR A 135 3.50 -22.43 12.82
CA TYR A 135 4.76 -21.67 12.78
C TYR A 135 4.96 -20.71 13.96
N PRO A 136 4.81 -21.16 15.23
CA PRO A 136 4.92 -20.22 16.36
C PRO A 136 6.34 -19.67 16.53
N ALA A 137 7.37 -20.46 16.23
CA ALA A 137 8.77 -20.08 16.41
C ALA A 137 9.19 -19.02 15.37
N GLU A 138 8.82 -19.22 14.11
CA GLU A 138 9.14 -18.30 13.01
C GLU A 138 8.49 -16.94 13.20
N ILE A 139 7.24 -16.91 13.67
CA ILE A 139 6.53 -15.66 13.98
C ILE A 139 7.24 -14.91 15.11
N VAL A 140 7.60 -15.59 16.20
CA VAL A 140 8.33 -14.98 17.34
C VAL A 140 9.69 -14.46 16.90
N GLN A 141 10.38 -15.17 16.02
CA GLN A 141 11.69 -14.74 15.51
C GLN A 141 11.57 -13.53 14.59
N GLY A 142 10.57 -13.50 13.71
CA GLY A 142 10.29 -12.33 12.87
C GLY A 142 10.10 -11.07 13.71
N LYS A 143 9.33 -11.15 14.79
CA LYS A 143 9.13 -10.05 15.74
C LYS A 143 10.42 -9.60 16.41
N LYS A 144 11.25 -10.52 16.90
CA LYS A 144 12.54 -10.19 17.53
C LYS A 144 13.51 -9.53 16.55
N LYS A 145 13.54 -10.00 15.31
CA LYS A 145 14.38 -9.41 14.25
C LYS A 145 13.94 -7.97 13.95
N GLU A 146 12.67 -7.74 13.79
CA GLU A 146 12.11 -6.41 13.54
C GLU A 146 12.39 -5.45 14.72
N TYR A 147 12.17 -5.91 15.94
CA TYR A 147 12.49 -5.14 17.14
C TYR A 147 13.99 -4.74 17.18
N ALA A 148 14.88 -5.68 16.94
CA ALA A 148 16.32 -5.43 16.95
C ALA A 148 16.77 -4.43 15.88
N LYS A 149 16.05 -4.33 14.78
CA LYS A 149 16.30 -3.36 13.70
C LYS A 149 15.78 -1.96 14.03
N VAL A 150 14.59 -1.86 14.56
CA VAL A 150 13.86 -0.61 14.70
C VAL A 150 14.13 0.09 16.04
N HIS A 151 14.31 -0.67 17.12
CA HIS A 151 14.53 -0.13 18.45
C HIS A 151 15.68 0.88 18.54
N PRO A 152 16.90 0.58 18.04
CA PRO A 152 18.00 1.53 18.12
C PRO A 152 17.77 2.83 17.34
N MET A 153 17.08 2.74 16.22
CA MET A 153 16.68 3.89 15.42
C MET A 153 15.70 4.79 16.18
N CYS A 154 14.66 4.21 16.79
CA CYS A 154 13.70 4.95 17.59
C CYS A 154 14.39 5.62 18.81
N GLU A 155 15.26 4.89 19.51
CA GLU A 155 16.02 5.39 20.64
C GLU A 155 16.88 6.60 20.24
N HIS A 156 17.60 6.48 19.13
CA HIS A 156 18.39 7.60 18.61
C HIS A 156 17.50 8.81 18.31
N ILE A 157 16.42 8.65 17.55
CA ILE A 157 15.52 9.73 17.16
C ILE A 157 14.94 10.44 18.38
N LEU A 158 14.52 9.70 19.42
CA LEU A 158 13.94 10.29 20.64
C LEU A 158 14.95 11.11 21.48
N THR A 159 16.24 10.94 21.24
CA THR A 159 17.29 11.74 21.92
C THR A 159 17.68 13.00 21.15
N GLN A 160 17.21 13.17 19.92
CA GLN A 160 17.56 14.32 19.10
C GLN A 160 16.84 15.59 19.55
N LYS A 161 17.51 16.73 19.34
CA LYS A 161 16.87 18.03 19.50
C LYS A 161 15.87 18.25 18.36
N LEU A 162 14.63 18.58 18.73
CA LEU A 162 13.60 18.90 17.76
C LEU A 162 13.80 20.29 17.16
N GLU A 163 13.62 20.38 15.86
CA GLU A 163 13.59 21.60 15.06
C GLU A 163 12.15 22.04 14.78
N GLU A 164 11.97 22.95 13.83
CA GLU A 164 10.65 23.38 13.36
C GLU A 164 9.80 22.18 12.91
N ASN A 165 8.50 22.24 13.14
CA ASN A 165 7.54 21.14 12.87
C ASN A 165 7.86 19.82 13.62
N ASN A 166 8.55 19.87 14.74
CA ASN A 166 8.99 18.71 15.51
C ASN A 166 9.86 17.73 14.70
N THR A 167 10.63 18.22 13.75
CA THR A 167 11.54 17.42 12.92
C THR A 167 12.91 17.30 13.56
N CYS A 168 13.60 16.20 13.25
CA CYS A 168 14.98 15.95 13.65
C CYS A 168 15.64 14.90 12.73
N ASP A 169 16.88 14.55 13.00
CA ASP A 169 17.62 13.48 12.31
C ASP A 169 17.54 13.58 10.78
N TRP A 170 17.73 14.77 10.24
CA TRP A 170 17.66 15.04 8.81
C TRP A 170 18.71 14.25 8.01
N LYS A 171 18.25 13.62 6.95
CA LYS A 171 19.08 12.88 6.00
C LYS A 171 18.96 13.49 4.61
N LYS A 172 20.07 13.62 3.91
CA LYS A 172 20.08 13.90 2.48
C LYS A 172 20.22 12.59 1.73
N VAL A 173 19.27 12.31 0.87
CA VAL A 173 19.17 11.06 0.13
C VAL A 173 19.34 11.34 -1.37
N ASN A 174 20.26 10.61 -2.00
CA ASN A 174 20.33 10.51 -3.46
C ASN A 174 19.74 9.14 -3.86
N ALA A 175 18.81 9.16 -4.80
CA ALA A 175 18.10 7.97 -5.21
C ALA A 175 17.91 7.90 -6.73
N THR A 176 17.84 6.68 -7.23
CA THR A 176 17.48 6.36 -8.61
C THR A 176 16.19 5.58 -8.63
N PHE A 177 15.15 6.12 -9.29
CA PHE A 177 13.93 5.38 -9.58
C PHE A 177 13.87 5.00 -11.06
N TYR A 178 13.40 3.79 -11.35
CA TYR A 178 13.26 3.35 -12.72
C TYR A 178 11.99 2.54 -12.97
N ILE A 179 11.54 2.59 -14.24
CA ILE A 179 10.58 1.66 -14.83
C ILE A 179 11.23 1.06 -16.07
N GLU A 180 11.16 -0.26 -16.23
CA GLU A 180 11.70 -0.97 -17.38
C GLU A 180 10.62 -1.81 -18.06
N VAL A 181 10.27 -1.42 -19.26
CA VAL A 181 9.33 -2.13 -20.15
C VAL A 181 10.14 -3.14 -20.96
N PRO A 182 9.73 -4.44 -21.01
CA PRO A 182 10.43 -5.46 -21.74
C PRO A 182 10.58 -5.15 -23.24
N ALA A 183 11.60 -5.70 -23.86
CA ALA A 183 11.79 -5.61 -25.30
C ALA A 183 10.55 -6.12 -26.05
N ASP A 184 10.21 -5.43 -27.14
CA ASP A 184 9.12 -5.79 -28.04
C ASP A 184 7.72 -5.87 -27.40
N ALA A 185 7.55 -5.36 -26.15
CA ALA A 185 6.24 -5.19 -25.53
C ALA A 185 5.34 -4.19 -26.27
N VAL A 186 5.94 -3.29 -27.02
CA VAL A 186 5.29 -2.29 -27.87
C VAL A 186 5.98 -2.32 -29.24
N PRO A 187 5.24 -2.17 -30.36
CA PRO A 187 5.85 -2.11 -31.69
C PRO A 187 6.90 -1.02 -31.81
N ALA A 188 8.00 -1.32 -32.51
CA ALA A 188 9.10 -0.38 -32.69
C ALA A 188 8.63 0.93 -33.32
N GLY A 189 9.12 2.07 -32.80
CA GLY A 189 8.75 3.42 -33.24
C GLY A 189 7.54 4.02 -32.52
N GLU A 190 6.76 3.21 -31.80
CA GLU A 190 5.64 3.69 -30.98
C GLU A 190 6.13 4.37 -29.69
N THR A 191 5.39 5.37 -29.25
CA THR A 191 5.69 6.11 -28.03
C THR A 191 5.13 5.40 -26.81
N ILE A 192 5.98 5.15 -25.84
CA ILE A 192 5.63 4.69 -24.50
C ILE A 192 5.66 5.91 -23.59
N LYS A 193 4.65 6.03 -22.72
CA LYS A 193 4.48 7.10 -21.74
C LYS A 193 4.59 6.51 -20.35
N ALA A 194 5.33 7.17 -19.47
CA ALA A 194 5.54 6.71 -18.10
C ALA A 194 5.35 7.86 -17.10
N TRP A 195 4.72 7.54 -15.96
CA TRP A 195 4.59 8.39 -14.79
C TRP A 195 5.34 7.73 -13.65
N LEU A 196 6.40 8.38 -13.19
CA LEU A 196 7.26 7.91 -12.11
C LEU A 196 6.90 8.66 -10.83
N PRO A 197 6.75 7.99 -9.67
CA PRO A 197 6.48 8.66 -8.39
C PRO A 197 7.66 9.56 -7.99
N TYR A 198 7.36 10.75 -7.47
CA TYR A 198 8.34 11.77 -7.12
C TYR A 198 8.03 12.38 -5.74
N PRO A 199 9.03 12.77 -4.94
CA PRO A 199 8.80 13.37 -3.63
C PRO A 199 8.09 14.72 -3.71
N PHE A 200 7.47 15.11 -2.60
CA PHE A 200 6.82 16.42 -2.41
C PHE A 200 7.12 16.96 -1.01
N ASP A 201 6.90 18.27 -0.84
CA ASP A 201 7.05 18.91 0.46
C ASP A 201 5.86 18.59 1.36
N ASN A 202 6.12 17.96 2.48
CA ASN A 202 5.11 17.64 3.51
C ASN A 202 5.56 18.10 4.91
N GLY A 203 6.54 19.04 4.98
CA GLY A 203 7.10 19.57 6.20
C GLY A 203 8.22 18.72 6.81
N ARG A 204 8.32 17.42 6.46
CA ARG A 204 9.44 16.54 6.82
C ARG A 204 10.24 16.05 5.61
N GLN A 205 9.80 16.40 4.39
CA GLN A 205 10.56 16.25 3.15
C GLN A 205 10.74 17.62 2.51
N ARG A 206 11.94 17.94 2.02
CA ARG A 206 12.27 19.22 1.39
C ARG A 206 13.47 19.10 0.44
N ASN A 207 13.82 20.20 -0.23
CA ASN A 207 15.04 20.34 -1.05
C ASN A 207 15.20 19.27 -2.14
N PHE A 208 14.08 18.84 -2.75
CA PHE A 208 14.11 17.85 -3.81
C PHE A 208 14.58 18.46 -5.14
N GLN A 209 15.48 17.74 -5.81
CA GLN A 209 16.06 18.11 -7.10
C GLN A 209 16.05 16.91 -8.04
N LEU A 210 15.55 17.08 -9.25
CA LEU A 210 15.76 16.12 -10.34
C LEU A 210 17.16 16.30 -10.89
N LEU A 211 18.07 15.35 -10.66
CA LEU A 211 19.47 15.41 -11.05
C LEU A 211 19.68 14.98 -12.51
N SER A 212 18.97 13.95 -12.96
CA SER A 212 18.98 13.50 -14.35
C SER A 212 17.74 12.68 -14.67
N SER A 213 17.42 12.56 -15.96
CA SER A 213 16.35 11.70 -16.48
C SER A 213 16.78 11.08 -17.81
N SER A 214 16.25 9.89 -18.11
CA SER A 214 16.55 9.13 -19.34
C SER A 214 15.97 9.74 -20.63
N SER A 215 14.99 10.64 -20.48
CA SER A 215 14.40 11.44 -21.56
C SER A 215 13.89 12.76 -20.99
N GLN A 216 13.35 13.64 -21.85
CA GLN A 216 12.77 14.89 -21.40
C GLN A 216 11.69 14.61 -20.35
N ALA A 217 11.84 15.20 -19.17
CA ALA A 217 10.99 15.00 -18.02
C ALA A 217 10.08 16.21 -17.79
N THR A 218 8.82 15.95 -17.43
CA THR A 218 7.88 16.99 -17.00
C THR A 218 7.46 16.65 -15.56
N HIS A 219 7.77 17.55 -14.64
CA HIS A 219 7.33 17.43 -13.24
C HIS A 219 5.92 17.95 -13.09
N SER A 220 5.05 17.18 -12.44
CA SER A 220 3.70 17.59 -12.07
C SER A 220 3.61 17.81 -10.57
N SER A 221 3.24 19.04 -10.21
CA SER A 221 2.86 19.43 -8.85
C SER A 221 1.37 19.74 -8.80
N GLY A 222 0.73 19.53 -7.65
CA GLY A 222 -0.70 19.86 -7.44
C GLY A 222 -1.67 18.72 -7.68
N SER A 223 -1.18 17.49 -7.80
CA SER A 223 -1.96 16.25 -7.73
C SER A 223 -1.71 15.55 -6.41
N LEU A 224 -2.63 14.69 -5.98
CA LEU A 224 -2.43 13.80 -4.81
C LEU A 224 -1.28 12.81 -5.03
N HIS A 225 -0.98 12.48 -6.30
CA HIS A 225 0.15 11.68 -6.72
C HIS A 225 1.17 12.56 -7.41
N HIS A 226 2.34 12.74 -6.79
CA HIS A 226 3.41 13.56 -7.35
C HIS A 226 4.22 12.75 -8.36
N THR A 227 4.40 13.28 -9.56
CA THR A 227 4.95 12.51 -10.68
C THR A 227 6.01 13.27 -11.48
N VAL A 228 6.95 12.49 -12.05
CA VAL A 228 7.74 12.88 -13.20
C VAL A 228 7.24 12.10 -14.41
N TYR A 229 6.77 12.80 -15.42
CA TYR A 229 6.31 12.23 -16.68
C TYR A 229 7.40 12.22 -17.71
N MET A 230 7.52 11.10 -18.45
CA MET A 230 8.48 10.91 -19.54
C MET A 230 7.87 10.15 -20.71
N GLU A 231 8.40 10.41 -21.91
CA GLU A 231 8.08 9.65 -23.13
C GLU A 231 9.35 9.10 -23.76
N GLN A 232 9.28 7.88 -24.30
CA GLN A 232 10.34 7.28 -25.12
C GLN A 232 9.73 6.44 -26.23
N LYS A 233 10.46 6.34 -27.36
CA LYS A 233 10.07 5.44 -28.46
C LYS A 233 10.62 4.04 -28.23
N ALA A 234 9.77 3.04 -28.43
CA ALA A 234 10.19 1.65 -28.41
C ALA A 234 11.19 1.35 -29.55
N VAL A 235 12.27 0.62 -29.22
CA VAL A 235 13.28 0.17 -30.18
C VAL A 235 13.22 -1.36 -30.28
N LYS A 236 13.22 -1.88 -31.51
CA LYS A 236 13.13 -3.32 -31.75
C LYS A 236 14.23 -4.09 -31.00
N GLY A 237 13.83 -5.13 -30.28
CA GLY A 237 14.75 -6.00 -29.54
C GLY A 237 15.40 -5.37 -28.32
N GLN A 238 15.01 -4.15 -27.91
CA GLN A 238 15.57 -3.47 -26.75
C GLN A 238 14.49 -3.16 -25.72
N PRO A 239 14.77 -3.32 -24.42
CA PRO A 239 13.86 -2.84 -23.36
C PRO A 239 13.83 -1.30 -23.38
N THR A 240 12.69 -0.71 -23.01
CA THR A 240 12.57 0.73 -22.81
C THR A 240 12.66 1.04 -21.34
N ARG A 241 13.68 1.79 -20.93
CA ARG A 241 13.93 2.14 -19.53
C ARG A 241 13.75 3.63 -19.30
N PHE A 242 12.77 3.93 -18.45
CA PHE A 242 12.56 5.25 -17.87
C PHE A 242 13.30 5.31 -16.53
N GLU A 243 14.24 6.22 -16.41
CA GLU A 243 15.05 6.37 -15.21
C GLU A 243 15.16 7.84 -14.83
N MET A 244 15.05 8.12 -13.54
CA MET A 244 15.35 9.42 -12.98
C MET A 244 16.27 9.27 -11.77
N LYS A 245 17.22 10.19 -11.64
CA LYS A 245 18.01 10.38 -10.44
C LYS A 245 17.59 11.67 -9.77
N PHE A 246 17.39 11.62 -8.49
CA PHE A 246 16.96 12.77 -7.72
C PHE A 246 17.59 12.79 -6.33
N SER A 247 17.60 13.95 -5.72
CA SER A 247 17.96 14.12 -4.32
C SER A 247 16.84 14.78 -3.56
N TYR A 248 16.74 14.49 -2.27
CA TYR A 248 15.83 15.15 -1.34
C TYR A 248 16.39 15.07 0.07
N GLU A 249 15.85 15.89 0.96
CA GLU A 249 16.09 15.79 2.39
C GLU A 249 14.84 15.26 3.07
N VAL A 250 15.02 14.40 4.07
CA VAL A 250 13.95 13.84 4.88
C VAL A 250 14.34 13.82 6.34
N GLY A 251 13.45 14.30 7.22
CA GLY A 251 13.61 14.28 8.66
C GLY A 251 12.68 13.29 9.34
N ALA A 252 13.11 12.72 10.45
CA ALA A 252 12.22 12.12 11.41
C ALA A 252 11.31 13.20 12.00
N GLN A 253 10.11 12.84 12.43
CA GLN A 253 9.18 13.76 13.07
C GLN A 253 8.64 13.14 14.35
N VAL A 254 8.77 13.84 15.48
CA VAL A 254 8.46 13.30 16.81
C VAL A 254 7.46 14.19 17.53
N PHE A 255 6.34 13.61 17.90
CA PHE A 255 5.37 14.26 18.79
C PHE A 255 5.21 13.42 20.05
N HIS A 256 5.54 14.01 21.20
CA HIS A 256 5.27 13.35 22.47
C HIS A 256 3.76 13.39 22.76
N GLN A 257 3.16 12.26 23.05
CA GLN A 257 1.72 12.17 23.30
C GLN A 257 1.27 13.13 24.42
N ALA A 258 2.08 13.32 25.45
CA ALA A 258 1.81 14.27 26.53
C ALA A 258 1.68 15.72 26.03
N ASP A 259 2.50 16.13 25.07
CA ASP A 259 2.44 17.48 24.50
C ASP A 259 1.20 17.67 23.64
N ILE A 260 0.84 16.63 22.86
CA ILE A 260 -0.43 16.65 22.08
C ILE A 260 -1.62 16.80 23.02
N LEU A 261 -1.66 16.02 24.12
CA LEU A 261 -2.73 16.08 25.13
C LEU A 261 -2.81 17.45 25.80
N ASN A 262 -1.66 18.06 26.15
CA ASN A 262 -1.59 19.37 26.78
C ASN A 262 -2.04 20.52 25.86
N ASN A 263 -1.79 20.38 24.55
CA ASN A 263 -2.12 21.40 23.55
C ASN A 263 -3.50 21.19 22.91
N LEU A 264 -4.17 20.08 23.19
CA LEU A 264 -5.42 19.69 22.53
C LEU A 264 -6.53 20.73 22.73
N LYS A 265 -7.15 21.13 21.63
CA LYS A 265 -8.30 22.04 21.58
C LYS A 265 -9.50 21.33 20.95
N PRO A 266 -10.73 21.82 21.20
CA PRO A 266 -11.90 21.36 20.46
C PRO A 266 -11.75 21.63 18.95
N TYR A 267 -12.11 20.65 18.11
CA TYR A 267 -12.08 20.82 16.65
C TYR A 267 -13.05 21.93 16.19
N ASP A 268 -12.57 22.78 15.27
CA ASP A 268 -13.46 23.60 14.45
C ASP A 268 -14.14 22.73 13.37
N LYS A 269 -15.31 22.21 13.72
CA LYS A 269 -16.10 21.34 12.83
C LYS A 269 -16.66 22.07 11.60
N GLN A 270 -16.53 23.38 11.51
CA GLN A 270 -16.94 24.14 10.34
C GLN A 270 -15.81 24.36 9.34
N SER A 271 -14.56 24.17 9.74
CA SER A 271 -13.40 24.31 8.86
C SER A 271 -13.47 23.32 7.68
N ASP A 272 -12.95 23.74 6.53
CA ASP A 272 -12.86 22.88 5.33
C ASP A 272 -11.92 21.70 5.57
N MET A 273 -10.85 21.89 6.34
CA MET A 273 -9.93 20.85 6.75
C MET A 273 -10.68 19.74 7.52
N TYR A 274 -11.41 20.10 8.57
CA TYR A 274 -12.17 19.11 9.36
C TYR A 274 -13.19 18.36 8.50
N LYS A 275 -14.00 19.09 7.71
CA LYS A 275 -15.01 18.50 6.81
C LYS A 275 -14.38 17.54 5.80
N LYS A 276 -13.26 17.96 5.16
CA LYS A 276 -12.57 17.14 4.16
C LYS A 276 -12.04 15.85 4.78
N PHE A 277 -11.31 15.92 5.90
CA PHE A 277 -10.59 14.78 6.43
C PHE A 277 -11.36 13.94 7.46
N THR A 278 -12.62 14.28 7.73
CA THR A 278 -13.60 13.39 8.41
C THR A 278 -14.65 12.83 7.46
N ALA A 279 -14.68 13.31 6.21
CA ALA A 279 -15.61 12.82 5.20
C ALA A 279 -15.27 11.40 4.73
N GLN A 280 -16.31 10.71 4.26
CA GLN A 280 -16.15 9.47 3.52
C GLN A 280 -15.52 9.76 2.15
N GLU A 281 -14.55 8.93 1.75
CA GLU A 281 -13.89 8.98 0.44
C GLU A 281 -13.88 7.57 -0.16
N LEU A 282 -14.97 7.28 -0.88
CA LEU A 282 -15.19 5.95 -1.45
C LEU A 282 -14.24 5.68 -2.63
N PRO A 283 -13.86 4.39 -2.81
CA PRO A 283 -14.37 3.23 -2.07
C PRO A 283 -13.55 2.87 -0.81
N HIS A 284 -12.40 3.49 -0.54
CA HIS A 284 -11.41 2.97 0.38
C HIS A 284 -11.28 3.73 1.72
N MET A 285 -11.92 4.90 1.88
CA MET A 285 -12.07 5.54 3.20
C MET A 285 -13.55 5.50 3.59
N LEU A 286 -13.92 4.43 4.29
CA LEU A 286 -15.31 4.07 4.56
C LEU A 286 -15.80 4.67 5.89
N VAL A 287 -16.72 5.63 5.81
CA VAL A 287 -17.37 6.23 6.97
C VAL A 287 -18.85 5.85 6.96
N ASN A 288 -19.21 4.83 7.73
CA ASN A 288 -20.59 4.35 7.83
C ASN A 288 -20.95 3.90 9.25
N LYS A 289 -22.22 3.55 9.46
CA LYS A 289 -22.71 3.12 10.76
C LYS A 289 -21.98 1.91 11.33
N GLN A 290 -21.63 0.93 10.49
CA GLN A 290 -20.93 -0.29 10.92
C GLN A 290 -19.53 0.06 11.41
N MET A 291 -18.77 0.86 10.63
CA MET A 291 -17.43 1.30 11.00
C MET A 291 -17.44 2.12 12.28
N LYS A 292 -18.38 3.07 12.38
CA LYS A 292 -18.59 3.88 13.59
C LYS A 292 -18.90 3.02 14.82
N THR A 293 -19.80 2.06 14.69
CA THR A 293 -20.17 1.16 15.81
C THR A 293 -19.00 0.31 16.27
N LEU A 294 -18.16 -0.17 15.32
CA LEU A 294 -16.96 -0.93 15.65
C LEU A 294 -15.94 -0.04 16.38
N ALA A 295 -15.65 1.14 15.84
CA ALA A 295 -14.73 2.09 16.44
C ALA A 295 -15.18 2.48 17.86
N GLN A 296 -16.46 2.80 18.04
CA GLN A 296 -17.04 3.10 19.37
C GLN A 296 -16.92 1.93 20.36
N LYS A 297 -17.09 0.69 19.87
CA LYS A 297 -16.91 -0.50 20.73
C LYS A 297 -15.46 -0.64 21.21
N ILE A 298 -14.49 -0.29 20.35
CA ILE A 298 -13.06 -0.37 20.67
C ILE A 298 -12.70 0.70 21.72
N VAL A 299 -13.11 1.95 21.49
CA VAL A 299 -12.73 3.06 22.37
C VAL A 299 -13.56 3.13 23.66
N GLY A 300 -14.70 2.43 23.72
CA GLY A 300 -15.56 2.38 24.92
C GLY A 300 -16.08 3.76 25.31
N ALA A 301 -15.80 4.17 26.55
CA ALA A 301 -16.21 5.46 27.11
C ALA A 301 -15.21 6.60 26.86
N GLU A 302 -14.07 6.32 26.20
CA GLU A 302 -13.05 7.34 25.91
C GLU A 302 -13.59 8.39 24.93
N THR A 303 -13.37 9.66 25.24
CA THR A 303 -13.82 10.80 24.41
C THR A 303 -12.67 11.66 23.90
N ASN A 304 -11.47 11.51 24.45
CA ASN A 304 -10.31 12.24 24.00
C ASN A 304 -9.81 11.67 22.67
N PRO A 305 -9.72 12.45 21.58
CA PRO A 305 -9.38 11.95 20.26
C PRO A 305 -7.96 11.35 20.17
N VAL A 306 -7.02 11.81 20.98
CA VAL A 306 -5.64 11.28 21.03
C VAL A 306 -5.65 9.86 21.61
N LEU A 307 -6.38 9.68 22.73
CA LEU A 307 -6.50 8.38 23.38
C LEU A 307 -7.36 7.42 22.55
N GLN A 308 -8.42 7.91 21.90
CA GLN A 308 -9.21 7.12 20.95
C GLN A 308 -8.36 6.59 19.78
N ALA A 309 -7.52 7.43 19.21
CA ALA A 309 -6.62 7.04 18.14
C ALA A 309 -5.62 5.97 18.61
N SER A 310 -5.03 6.13 19.79
CA SER A 310 -4.14 5.16 20.40
C SER A 310 -4.83 3.80 20.64
N LEU A 311 -6.04 3.79 21.18
CA LEU A 311 -6.81 2.56 21.42
C LEU A 311 -7.13 1.80 20.12
N ILE A 312 -7.48 2.52 19.04
CA ILE A 312 -7.73 1.90 17.74
C ILE A 312 -6.44 1.36 17.13
N TYR A 313 -5.33 2.10 17.25
CA TYR A 313 -4.01 1.65 16.83
C TYR A 313 -3.64 0.32 17.50
N ASP A 314 -3.72 0.26 18.84
CA ASP A 314 -3.41 -0.94 19.60
C ASP A 314 -4.33 -2.11 19.23
N TRP A 315 -5.62 -1.83 19.03
CA TRP A 315 -6.58 -2.86 18.63
C TRP A 315 -6.25 -3.44 17.25
N ILE A 316 -5.91 -2.60 16.26
CA ILE A 316 -5.51 -3.07 14.92
C ILE A 316 -4.21 -3.87 15.02
N SER A 317 -3.21 -3.36 15.72
CA SER A 317 -1.92 -4.03 15.92
C SER A 317 -2.05 -5.42 16.53
N ALA A 318 -2.96 -5.57 17.50
CA ALA A 318 -3.18 -6.85 18.18
C ALA A 318 -4.00 -7.85 17.37
N ASN A 319 -4.93 -7.40 16.51
CA ASN A 319 -5.93 -8.26 15.88
C ASN A 319 -5.68 -8.54 14.40
N TYR A 320 -4.87 -7.72 13.70
CA TYR A 320 -4.65 -7.85 12.25
C TYR A 320 -3.17 -8.08 11.95
N PRO A 321 -2.70 -9.33 11.96
CA PRO A 321 -1.32 -9.66 11.60
C PRO A 321 -1.00 -9.23 10.17
N TRP A 322 0.27 -8.94 9.92
CA TRP A 322 0.71 -8.58 8.57
C TRP A 322 0.68 -9.79 7.63
N ALA A 323 0.15 -9.58 6.43
CA ALA A 323 0.21 -10.53 5.32
C ALA A 323 0.19 -9.78 4.00
N GLY A 324 0.90 -10.30 3.00
CA GLY A 324 0.97 -9.67 1.68
C GLY A 324 -0.39 -9.59 0.98
N ALA A 325 -0.74 -8.44 0.45
CA ALA A 325 -2.03 -8.18 -0.19
C ALA A 325 -2.12 -8.68 -1.63
N ILE A 326 -3.37 -8.88 -2.08
CA ILE A 326 -3.74 -8.89 -3.49
C ILE A 326 -3.70 -7.46 -4.04
N ASP A 327 -3.69 -7.31 -5.37
CA ASP A 327 -3.70 -6.00 -6.03
C ASP A 327 -4.88 -5.13 -5.54
N TYR A 328 -4.57 -3.97 -4.96
CA TYR A 328 -5.55 -3.07 -4.33
C TYR A 328 -6.67 -2.64 -5.27
N SER A 329 -6.36 -2.45 -6.56
CA SER A 329 -7.35 -2.08 -7.55
C SER A 329 -8.42 -3.15 -7.77
N THR A 330 -8.17 -4.39 -7.34
CA THR A 330 -9.11 -5.51 -7.44
C THR A 330 -10.02 -5.65 -6.21
N ILE A 331 -9.76 -4.86 -5.15
CA ILE A 331 -10.51 -4.88 -3.90
C ILE A 331 -11.60 -3.81 -3.93
N PRO A 332 -12.88 -4.17 -3.85
CA PRO A 332 -13.97 -3.19 -3.93
C PRO A 332 -14.01 -2.17 -2.78
N CYS A 333 -13.57 -2.57 -1.59
CA CYS A 333 -13.49 -1.72 -0.42
C CYS A 333 -12.48 -2.32 0.57
N ILE A 334 -11.31 -1.73 0.64
CA ILE A 334 -10.19 -2.28 1.43
C ILE A 334 -10.52 -2.40 2.92
N PRO A 335 -11.07 -1.39 3.62
CA PRO A 335 -11.39 -1.55 5.04
C PRO A 335 -12.36 -2.71 5.33
N GLN A 336 -13.38 -2.91 4.48
CA GLN A 336 -14.30 -4.02 4.65
C GLN A 336 -13.60 -5.36 4.37
N TYR A 337 -12.76 -5.41 3.35
CA TYR A 337 -11.99 -6.62 3.02
C TYR A 337 -11.09 -7.05 4.19
N VAL A 338 -10.38 -6.11 4.82
CA VAL A 338 -9.54 -6.39 5.99
C VAL A 338 -10.36 -6.98 7.15
N LEU A 339 -11.54 -6.41 7.42
CA LEU A 339 -12.46 -6.94 8.44
C LEU A 339 -12.94 -8.37 8.11
N ASP A 340 -13.10 -8.70 6.82
CA ASP A 340 -13.58 -10.00 6.36
C ASP A 340 -12.51 -11.10 6.39
N ILE A 341 -11.23 -10.72 6.21
CA ILE A 341 -10.10 -11.68 6.13
C ILE A 341 -9.26 -11.74 7.40
N ASN A 342 -9.41 -10.79 8.33
CA ASN A 342 -8.71 -10.68 9.61
C ASN A 342 -7.17 -10.56 9.52
N HIS A 343 -6.65 -9.99 8.47
CA HIS A 343 -5.24 -9.65 8.28
C HIS A 343 -5.11 -8.58 7.21
N GLY A 344 -3.91 -8.08 6.96
CA GLY A 344 -3.67 -7.13 5.89
C GLY A 344 -2.22 -6.64 5.87
N ASP A 345 -1.78 -6.05 4.76
CA ASP A 345 -0.50 -5.37 4.69
C ASP A 345 -0.57 -3.92 5.24
N CYS A 346 0.46 -3.12 4.98
CA CYS A 346 0.56 -1.76 5.50
C CYS A 346 -0.61 -0.87 5.06
N GLY A 347 -0.91 -0.81 3.77
CA GLY A 347 -1.94 0.06 3.26
C GLY A 347 -3.35 -0.40 3.63
N GLN A 348 -3.57 -1.70 3.66
CA GLN A 348 -4.86 -2.27 4.03
C GLN A 348 -5.27 -1.89 5.46
N VAL A 349 -4.36 -2.04 6.43
CA VAL A 349 -4.69 -1.68 7.82
C VAL A 349 -4.68 -0.16 8.04
N THR A 350 -3.87 0.59 7.29
CA THR A 350 -3.88 2.05 7.34
C THR A 350 -5.23 2.61 6.88
N LEU A 351 -5.82 2.08 5.80
CA LEU A 351 -7.15 2.48 5.36
C LEU A 351 -8.26 2.08 6.33
N LEU A 352 -8.12 0.94 7.00
CA LEU A 352 -9.02 0.54 8.10
C LEU A 352 -8.91 1.54 9.26
N TYR A 353 -7.70 1.91 9.65
CA TYR A 353 -7.42 2.88 10.72
C TYR A 353 -8.02 4.25 10.40
N ILE A 354 -7.73 4.82 9.24
CA ILE A 354 -8.30 6.09 8.77
C ILE A 354 -9.83 6.04 8.78
N SER A 355 -10.43 4.95 8.30
CA SER A 355 -11.88 4.79 8.27
C SER A 355 -12.51 4.79 9.66
N MET A 356 -11.87 4.15 10.63
CA MET A 356 -12.31 4.16 12.04
C MET A 356 -12.19 5.55 12.66
N LEU A 357 -11.04 6.22 12.48
CA LEU A 357 -10.80 7.58 12.99
C LEU A 357 -11.82 8.58 12.43
N ARG A 358 -11.98 8.63 11.12
CA ARG A 358 -12.97 9.50 10.46
C ARG A 358 -14.40 9.21 10.93
N SER A 359 -14.74 7.96 11.22
CA SER A 359 -16.05 7.56 11.75
C SER A 359 -16.32 8.07 13.17
N LEU A 360 -15.26 8.36 13.94
CA LEU A 360 -15.36 9.03 15.25
C LEU A 360 -15.27 10.56 15.16
N GLY A 361 -15.06 11.11 13.96
CA GLY A 361 -14.88 12.54 13.76
C GLY A 361 -13.45 13.02 14.05
N ILE A 362 -12.47 12.13 13.95
CA ILE A 362 -11.04 12.45 14.06
C ILE A 362 -10.49 12.60 12.65
N PRO A 363 -10.01 13.78 12.22
CA PRO A 363 -9.48 13.98 10.89
C PRO A 363 -8.21 13.17 10.67
N ALA A 364 -8.18 12.40 9.59
CA ALA A 364 -7.05 11.56 9.22
C ALA A 364 -6.86 11.55 7.71
N ARG A 365 -5.59 11.46 7.24
CA ARG A 365 -5.23 11.41 5.83
C ARG A 365 -4.21 10.33 5.53
N TRP A 366 -4.15 9.95 4.29
CA TRP A 366 -3.26 8.94 3.73
C TRP A 366 -1.95 9.54 3.25
N GLU A 367 -0.87 8.82 3.48
CA GLU A 367 0.39 8.98 2.77
C GLU A 367 0.93 7.63 2.34
N SER A 368 1.64 7.60 1.23
CA SER A 368 2.31 6.41 0.72
C SER A 368 3.58 6.73 -0.07
N GLY A 369 4.40 5.71 -0.22
CA GLY A 369 5.66 5.82 -0.94
C GLY A 369 6.57 4.63 -0.68
N TRP A 370 7.79 4.89 -0.27
CA TRP A 370 8.81 3.88 -0.03
C TRP A 370 9.42 4.03 1.35
N VAL A 371 9.85 2.90 1.90
CA VAL A 371 10.79 2.85 3.02
C VAL A 371 12.11 2.27 2.55
N PHE A 372 13.18 2.62 3.22
CA PHE A 372 14.53 2.14 2.91
C PHE A 372 15.35 2.04 4.19
N ASP A 373 16.57 1.51 4.11
CA ASP A 373 17.51 1.47 5.23
C ASP A 373 18.95 1.72 4.78
N GLU A 374 19.86 1.79 5.73
CA GLU A 374 21.28 2.02 5.51
C GLU A 374 21.97 0.90 4.68
N SER A 375 21.37 -0.28 4.55
CA SER A 375 21.89 -1.34 3.70
C SER A 375 21.56 -1.16 2.22
N GLY A 376 20.69 -0.17 1.90
CA GLY A 376 20.16 0.06 0.57
C GLY A 376 18.93 -0.78 0.24
N TRP A 377 18.40 -1.54 1.21
CA TRP A 377 17.11 -2.20 1.03
C TRP A 377 16.00 -1.17 0.86
N THR A 378 15.04 -1.45 -0.02
CA THR A 378 13.89 -0.60 -0.29
C THR A 378 12.62 -1.44 -0.35
N GLY A 379 11.50 -0.86 0.08
CA GLY A 379 10.18 -1.49 0.02
C GLY A 379 9.06 -0.47 -0.10
N TYR A 380 7.94 -0.89 -0.67
CA TYR A 380 6.70 -0.10 -0.65
C TYR A 380 6.17 0.01 0.78
N HIS A 381 5.64 1.18 1.13
CA HIS A 381 5.04 1.35 2.44
C HIS A 381 3.97 2.44 2.45
N ASP A 382 3.00 2.26 3.35
CA ASP A 382 1.83 3.11 3.50
C ASP A 382 1.63 3.44 4.97
N TRP A 383 1.29 4.69 5.23
CA TRP A 383 1.03 5.22 6.58
C TRP A 383 -0.03 6.32 6.54
N SER A 384 -0.25 6.96 7.67
CA SER A 384 -1.25 8.02 7.78
C SER A 384 -0.76 9.19 8.62
N GLU A 385 -1.53 10.27 8.60
CA GLU A 385 -1.41 11.37 9.53
C GLU A 385 -2.77 11.65 10.17
N ILE A 386 -2.73 12.02 11.44
CA ILE A 386 -3.91 12.39 12.22
C ILE A 386 -3.81 13.87 12.58
N TYR A 387 -4.88 14.62 12.41
CA TYR A 387 -4.91 16.01 12.85
C TYR A 387 -5.46 16.13 14.26
N PHE A 388 -4.69 16.79 15.13
CA PHE A 388 -5.13 17.18 16.47
C PHE A 388 -5.17 18.69 16.57
N GLU A 389 -6.34 19.25 16.91
CA GLU A 389 -6.50 20.69 17.04
C GLU A 389 -5.60 21.25 18.15
N GLY A 390 -4.82 22.27 17.81
CA GLY A 390 -3.78 22.84 18.69
C GLY A 390 -2.37 22.27 18.46
N THR A 391 -2.25 21.13 17.76
CA THR A 391 -0.95 20.52 17.41
C THR A 391 -0.72 20.51 15.89
N GLY A 392 -1.75 20.18 15.09
CA GLY A 392 -1.64 20.01 13.65
C GLY A 392 -1.61 18.55 13.21
N TRP A 393 -1.02 18.27 12.06
CA TRP A 393 -0.85 16.92 11.52
C TRP A 393 0.26 16.15 12.22
N VAL A 394 -0.04 14.97 12.70
CA VAL A 394 0.85 14.09 13.45
C VAL A 394 0.97 12.77 12.67
N PRO A 395 2.18 12.35 12.29
CA PRO A 395 2.40 11.10 11.56
C PRO A 395 2.07 9.90 12.44
N THR A 396 1.51 8.86 11.83
CA THR A 396 1.20 7.60 12.51
C THR A 396 1.32 6.44 11.53
N ASP A 397 1.91 5.34 12.00
CA ASP A 397 2.12 4.14 11.19
C ASP A 397 1.61 2.90 11.93
N VAL A 398 0.33 2.60 11.77
CA VAL A 398 -0.32 1.46 12.43
C VAL A 398 0.23 0.12 11.98
N SER A 399 0.92 0.08 10.85
CA SER A 399 1.58 -1.11 10.34
C SER A 399 2.90 -1.40 11.03
N ALA A 400 3.68 -0.37 11.34
CA ALA A 400 4.98 -0.52 11.98
C ALA A 400 4.88 -1.03 13.44
N GLY A 401 3.80 -0.67 14.14
CA GLY A 401 3.60 -1.06 15.53
C GLY A 401 3.08 -2.47 15.78
N ARG A 402 2.77 -3.23 14.72
CA ARG A 402 2.10 -4.53 14.86
C ARG A 402 2.97 -5.59 15.52
N ASP A 403 2.71 -5.85 16.81
CA ASP A 403 3.32 -6.98 17.55
C ASP A 403 4.87 -6.99 17.60
N THR A 404 5.54 -5.95 17.09
CA THR A 404 6.98 -5.94 16.84
C THR A 404 7.76 -5.30 17.96
N TYR A 405 7.13 -4.38 18.69
CA TYR A 405 7.83 -3.55 19.66
C TYR A 405 7.45 -3.92 21.09
N GLN A 406 8.41 -3.74 21.98
CA GLN A 406 8.23 -3.82 23.43
C GLN A 406 8.46 -2.43 24.02
N GLU A 407 7.91 -2.18 25.20
CA GLU A 407 8.18 -0.96 25.95
C GLU A 407 9.70 -0.69 26.05
N PRO A 408 10.15 0.59 25.94
CA PRO A 408 9.32 1.83 25.87
C PRO A 408 8.99 2.30 24.44
N PHE A 409 9.40 1.60 23.38
CA PHE A 409 9.30 2.07 22.00
C PHE A 409 8.05 1.58 21.25
N GLN A 410 7.21 0.81 21.93
CA GLN A 410 5.94 0.32 21.39
C GLN A 410 5.07 1.45 20.81
N ASP A 411 5.12 2.63 21.42
CA ASP A 411 4.28 3.77 21.09
C ASP A 411 4.90 4.76 20.08
N PHE A 412 6.17 4.55 19.68
CA PHE A 412 6.86 5.50 18.79
C PHE A 412 6.04 5.83 17.54
N PHE A 413 5.59 4.82 16.81
CA PHE A 413 4.87 5.01 15.55
C PHE A 413 3.40 5.41 15.71
N LYS A 414 2.90 5.60 16.94
CA LYS A 414 1.58 6.18 17.15
C LYS A 414 1.53 7.68 16.87
N THR A 415 2.64 8.37 17.11
CA THR A 415 2.73 9.84 17.00
C THR A 415 4.05 10.33 16.41
N SER A 416 4.85 9.42 15.84
CA SER A 416 6.18 9.75 15.31
C SER A 416 6.49 8.94 14.05
N THR A 417 7.49 9.40 13.30
CA THR A 417 7.99 8.71 12.11
C THR A 417 9.51 8.88 11.99
N ASP A 418 10.14 7.94 11.30
CA ASP A 418 11.57 7.93 11.03
C ASP A 418 11.95 8.72 9.76
N ALA A 419 13.25 8.89 9.52
CA ALA A 419 13.84 9.59 8.37
C ALA A 419 14.23 8.63 7.21
N TYR A 420 13.74 7.39 7.21
CA TYR A 420 14.01 6.41 6.15
C TYR A 420 12.80 6.20 5.24
N ARG A 421 12.15 7.29 4.86
CA ARG A 421 10.93 7.31 4.05
C ARG A 421 11.07 8.23 2.84
N LEU A 422 10.40 7.85 1.78
CA LEU A 422 10.15 8.66 0.60
C LEU A 422 8.65 8.72 0.38
N ALA A 423 7.97 9.77 0.83
CA ALA A 423 6.56 10.01 0.54
C ALA A 423 6.41 10.55 -0.89
N THR A 424 5.52 9.95 -1.66
CA THR A 424 5.21 10.34 -3.05
C THR A 424 3.75 10.66 -3.25
N ASN A 425 2.89 10.35 -2.26
CA ASN A 425 1.45 10.54 -2.34
C ASN A 425 0.89 11.06 -1.01
N GLU A 426 -0.06 12.00 -1.08
CA GLU A 426 -0.78 12.59 0.05
C GLU A 426 -2.29 12.32 0.02
N GLY A 427 -2.71 11.25 -0.64
CA GLY A 427 -4.09 10.84 -0.79
C GLY A 427 -4.24 9.71 -1.80
N ILE A 428 -5.46 9.24 -1.97
CA ILE A 428 -5.83 8.19 -2.92
C ILE A 428 -6.65 8.76 -4.08
N GLY A 429 -6.68 8.05 -5.22
CA GLY A 429 -7.53 8.40 -6.36
C GLY A 429 -7.11 9.62 -7.17
N GLY A 430 -5.89 10.11 -7.02
CA GLY A 430 -5.39 11.28 -7.74
C GLY A 430 -5.28 11.07 -9.25
N GLU A 431 -5.57 12.12 -10.03
CA GLU A 431 -5.31 12.16 -11.47
C GLU A 431 -3.87 12.56 -11.74
N PHE A 432 -3.29 12.08 -12.85
CA PHE A 432 -1.96 12.53 -13.29
C PHE A 432 -2.01 13.79 -14.16
N SER A 433 -0.89 14.49 -14.23
CA SER A 433 -0.65 15.55 -15.20
C SER A 433 0.70 15.31 -15.92
N PRO A 434 0.71 15.06 -17.24
CA PRO A 434 -0.45 14.94 -18.12
C PRO A 434 -1.33 13.73 -17.75
N LYS A 435 -2.62 13.81 -18.06
CA LYS A 435 -3.60 12.76 -17.75
C LYS A 435 -3.34 11.51 -18.59
N LYS A 436 -3.49 10.33 -17.97
CA LYS A 436 -3.52 9.06 -18.69
C LYS A 436 -4.73 8.95 -19.63
N GLN A 437 -4.52 8.28 -20.73
CA GLN A 437 -5.60 7.93 -21.65
C GLN A 437 -6.40 6.72 -21.15
N TYR A 438 -5.71 5.73 -20.58
CA TYR A 438 -6.31 4.50 -20.06
C TYR A 438 -6.47 4.55 -18.54
N ILE A 439 -7.19 3.57 -17.99
CA ILE A 439 -7.44 3.52 -16.54
C ILE A 439 -6.16 3.48 -15.73
N ARG A 440 -6.24 4.02 -14.52
CA ARG A 440 -5.16 3.94 -13.54
C ARG A 440 -4.95 2.49 -13.09
N ARG A 441 -3.68 2.09 -12.91
CA ARG A 441 -3.30 0.80 -12.35
C ARG A 441 -3.26 0.86 -10.83
N GLU A 442 -2.53 1.81 -10.30
CA GLU A 442 -2.37 2.02 -8.87
C GLU A 442 -3.22 3.21 -8.43
N THR A 443 -4.49 2.94 -8.10
CA THR A 443 -5.46 3.97 -7.73
C THR A 443 -5.39 4.35 -6.25
N VAL A 444 -4.61 3.63 -5.42
CA VAL A 444 -4.52 3.84 -3.98
C VAL A 444 -3.13 4.34 -3.60
N ASP A 445 -2.10 3.60 -3.85
CA ASP A 445 -0.77 3.77 -3.30
C ASP A 445 0.28 4.33 -4.27
N PHE A 446 0.08 4.26 -5.57
CA PHE A 446 0.96 4.80 -6.63
C PHE A 446 2.46 4.82 -6.27
N GLN A 447 3.05 3.65 -6.07
CA GLN A 447 4.43 3.49 -5.64
C GLN A 447 5.33 2.95 -6.74
N ALA A 448 4.79 2.11 -7.62
CA ALA A 448 5.54 1.48 -8.70
C ALA A 448 5.63 2.32 -9.98
N GLY A 449 4.77 3.33 -10.11
CA GLY A 449 4.60 4.10 -11.34
C GLY A 449 3.59 3.46 -12.30
N GLU A 450 3.29 4.15 -13.39
CA GLU A 450 2.35 3.65 -14.41
C GLU A 450 2.87 3.90 -15.83
N VAL A 451 2.51 2.99 -16.74
CA VAL A 451 2.96 3.03 -18.13
C VAL A 451 1.80 2.76 -19.08
N GLU A 452 1.74 3.54 -20.16
CA GLU A 452 0.80 3.30 -21.26
C GLU A 452 1.42 3.62 -22.63
N TRP A 453 0.78 3.15 -23.67
CA TRP A 453 1.04 3.52 -25.05
C TRP A 453 -0.29 3.64 -25.80
N LYS A 454 -0.30 3.99 -27.07
CA LYS A 454 -1.54 4.17 -27.84
C LYS A 454 -2.45 2.92 -27.92
N GLY A 455 -1.89 1.72 -27.68
CA GLY A 455 -2.63 0.46 -27.71
C GLY A 455 -3.14 -0.02 -26.36
N GLY A 456 -2.94 0.73 -25.27
CA GLY A 456 -3.44 0.37 -23.93
C GLY A 456 -2.45 0.59 -22.81
N ASN A 457 -2.86 0.19 -21.60
CA ASN A 457 -1.95 0.09 -20.45
C ASN A 457 -0.92 -1.01 -20.66
N LEU A 458 0.30 -0.77 -20.24
CA LEU A 458 1.30 -1.83 -20.09
C LEU A 458 1.25 -2.33 -18.65
N ILE A 459 1.23 -3.65 -18.47
CA ILE A 459 1.14 -4.31 -17.16
C ILE A 459 2.41 -5.11 -16.84
N ASN A 460 3.13 -5.59 -17.86
CA ASN A 460 4.35 -6.37 -17.72
C ASN A 460 5.57 -5.45 -17.81
N TRP A 461 5.96 -4.85 -16.71
CA TRP A 461 7.15 -4.03 -16.57
C TRP A 461 7.68 -4.16 -15.14
N LYS A 462 8.93 -3.75 -14.95
CA LYS A 462 9.57 -3.74 -13.62
C LYS A 462 9.82 -2.31 -13.20
N SER A 463 9.73 -2.04 -11.92
CA SER A 463 10.18 -0.78 -11.33
C SER A 463 11.00 -1.04 -10.08
N GLY A 464 11.73 -0.03 -9.67
CA GLY A 464 12.48 -0.09 -8.43
C GLY A 464 13.02 1.27 -8.02
N LEU A 465 13.20 1.40 -6.73
CA LEU A 465 13.93 2.48 -6.09
C LEU A 465 15.28 1.93 -5.64
N LYS A 466 16.36 2.62 -5.98
CA LYS A 466 17.70 2.35 -5.48
C LYS A 466 18.16 3.56 -4.69
N ILE A 467 18.57 3.36 -3.47
CA ILE A 467 19.24 4.40 -2.68
C ILE A 467 20.72 4.41 -3.09
N ASP A 468 21.13 5.49 -3.71
CA ASP A 468 22.50 5.64 -4.18
C ASP A 468 23.42 6.16 -3.07
N GLN A 469 22.90 7.05 -2.20
CA GLN A 469 23.64 7.61 -1.08
C GLN A 469 22.68 8.15 -0.03
N ILE A 470 23.03 7.91 1.24
CA ILE A 470 22.43 8.59 2.40
C ILE A 470 23.57 9.36 3.07
N SER A 471 23.38 10.67 3.26
CA SER A 471 24.31 11.51 4.01
C SER A 471 23.64 11.93 5.32
N THR A 472 24.23 11.55 6.43
CA THR A 472 23.84 12.01 7.76
C THR A 472 24.72 13.19 8.14
N GLU A 473 24.19 14.18 8.86
CA GLU A 473 24.98 15.34 9.26
C GLU A 473 26.01 15.03 10.34
N THR A 474 25.96 13.86 10.99
CA THR A 474 26.89 13.53 12.09
C THR A 474 27.61 12.18 11.91
N GLU A 475 28.93 12.20 12.06
CA GLU A 475 29.77 11.00 12.23
C GLU A 475 29.38 10.16 13.46
N GLU A 476 28.73 10.79 14.45
CA GLU A 476 28.20 10.14 15.65
C GLU A 476 27.14 9.07 15.32
N MET A 477 26.28 9.30 14.34
CA MET A 477 25.32 8.31 13.89
C MET A 477 26.00 7.08 13.26
N LYS A 478 27.03 7.29 12.44
CA LYS A 478 27.80 6.16 11.88
C LYS A 478 28.47 5.35 12.99
N ALA A 479 28.99 6.03 14.02
CA ALA A 479 29.60 5.37 15.17
C ALA A 479 28.55 4.59 15.98
N LEU A 480 27.36 5.15 16.20
CA LEU A 480 26.25 4.49 16.89
C LEU A 480 25.76 3.27 16.13
N LEU A 481 25.49 3.37 14.84
CA LEU A 481 25.05 2.25 13.98
C LEU A 481 26.12 1.15 13.89
N ALA A 482 27.40 1.52 13.83
CA ALA A 482 28.51 0.57 13.89
C ALA A 482 28.61 -0.12 15.26
N SER A 483 28.37 0.60 16.35
CA SER A 483 28.28 0.08 17.71
C SER A 483 27.13 -0.93 17.85
N ILE A 484 25.95 -0.59 17.32
CA ILE A 484 24.76 -1.43 17.31
C ILE A 484 25.00 -2.71 16.50
N LYS A 485 25.53 -2.59 15.27
CA LYS A 485 25.94 -3.74 14.46
C LYS A 485 26.94 -4.64 15.22
N LYS A 486 27.88 -4.05 15.95
CA LYS A 486 28.86 -4.79 16.76
C LYS A 486 28.23 -5.49 17.98
N THR A 487 27.23 -4.87 18.61
CA THR A 487 26.54 -5.40 19.78
C THR A 487 25.57 -6.53 19.43
N TYR A 488 24.92 -6.46 18.28
CA TYR A 488 23.89 -7.44 17.85
C TYR A 488 24.34 -8.38 16.73
N ALA A 489 25.54 -8.19 16.17
CA ALA A 489 26.12 -9.03 15.11
C ALA A 489 26.72 -10.39 15.54
N PRO A 490 26.99 -10.71 16.82
CA PRO A 490 27.70 -11.95 17.13
C PRO A 490 26.82 -13.20 17.27
N ASP A 491 25.50 -13.10 17.25
CA ASP A 491 24.71 -14.31 17.24
C ASP A 491 24.58 -14.80 15.78
N SER A 492 25.32 -15.87 15.46
CA SER A 492 25.37 -16.51 14.14
C SER A 492 24.00 -16.82 13.55
N ARG A 493 22.95 -16.84 14.38
CA ARG A 493 21.56 -16.99 13.98
C ARG A 493 21.02 -15.75 13.27
N VAL A 494 21.44 -14.53 13.61
CA VAL A 494 21.01 -13.30 12.91
C VAL A 494 21.60 -13.25 11.49
N ALA A 495 22.86 -13.64 11.31
CA ALA A 495 23.50 -13.71 9.98
C ALA A 495 22.85 -14.76 9.05
N ILE A 496 22.37 -15.88 9.60
CA ILE A 496 21.65 -16.90 8.84
C ILE A 496 20.31 -16.36 8.32
N TYR A 497 19.60 -15.56 9.12
CA TYR A 497 18.33 -14.94 8.70
C TYR A 497 18.49 -13.83 7.66
N GLU A 498 19.53 -13.03 7.71
CA GLU A 498 19.85 -12.08 6.64
C GLU A 498 20.11 -12.79 5.31
N LEU A 499 20.78 -13.95 5.36
CA LEU A 499 21.04 -14.77 4.18
C LEU A 499 19.77 -15.46 3.65
N GLU A 500 18.88 -15.88 4.52
CA GLU A 500 17.59 -16.50 4.12
C GLU A 500 16.57 -15.49 3.66
N ALA A 501 16.50 -14.30 4.26
CA ALA A 501 15.72 -13.18 3.76
C ALA A 501 16.17 -12.72 2.36
N GLN A 502 17.48 -12.59 2.15
CA GLN A 502 18.06 -12.28 0.83
C GLN A 502 17.82 -13.39 -0.21
N LYS A 503 17.74 -14.67 0.22
CA LYS A 503 17.37 -15.77 -0.67
C LYS A 503 15.88 -15.78 -0.99
N ALA A 504 15.02 -15.43 -0.03
CA ALA A 504 13.59 -15.28 -0.26
C ALA A 504 13.29 -14.12 -1.22
N ASP A 505 13.97 -12.98 -1.07
CA ASP A 505 13.84 -11.82 -1.97
C ASP A 505 14.33 -12.11 -3.41
N LYS A 506 15.27 -13.03 -3.59
CA LYS A 506 15.77 -13.44 -4.93
C LYS A 506 14.88 -14.44 -5.65
N GLN A 507 13.88 -15.01 -4.98
CA GLN A 507 12.91 -15.95 -5.56
C GLN A 507 11.57 -15.30 -5.92
N TRP A 508 11.47 -13.98 -5.82
CA TRP A 508 10.25 -13.21 -6.12
C TRP A 508 10.39 -12.32 -7.35
#